data_dcff0b657f09bb6d81e00fd3fb645f74
#
_entry.id   dcff0b657f09bb6d81e00fd3fb645f74
#
_cell.length_a   1.000
_cell.length_b   1.000
_cell.length_c   1.000
_cell.angle_alpha   90.00
_cell.angle_beta   90.00
_cell.angle_gamma   90.00
#
_symmetry.space_group_name_H-M   'P 1'
#
loop_
_entity.id
_entity.type
_entity.pdbx_description
1 polymer ?
#
loop_
_entity_poly.entity_id
_entity_poly.type
_entity_poly.pdbx_seq_one_letter_code
_entity_poly.pdbx_strand_id
1 'polypeptide(L)'
;TTGAYQSRMESKTLGDIIIWGSNGEEYAAAVNQGLLFDWDEEDLLTTYGDYISSNLPDGIAANKAINADGKVYGIGNGITNQKGQHDTFIYDWGIRWDLYEQLGHPEVKNLDDLADVLGQMKELCPTGDDGRPTYAVSIWPDWDGEMVMYVKGLASAYYGYDGDCIGMGLYDGETGKFYPSLEENGPYLNALKFLNKLYQRGLVDPDSMTQTYDQMMPKMQKGNCLFSIFDYAGSNLYNTPEHMTDTGDKVGSIMRPLVP
;
A
#
# COMPACT_ATOMS: atom_id res chain seq x y z
N THR A 1 -1.69 12.70 -12.99
CA THR A 1 -0.98 11.62 -13.73
C THR A 1 -1.89 10.90 -14.70
N THR A 2 -3.10 10.54 -14.32
CA THR A 2 -4.09 9.85 -15.18
C THR A 2 -4.35 10.58 -16.49
N GLY A 3 -4.51 11.92 -16.47
CA GLY A 3 -4.72 12.70 -17.69
C GLY A 3 -3.54 12.69 -18.66
N ALA A 4 -2.29 12.64 -18.15
CA ALA A 4 -1.11 12.55 -19.00
C ALA A 4 -0.99 11.17 -19.65
N TYR A 5 -1.34 10.11 -18.93
CA TYR A 5 -1.38 8.75 -19.46
C TYR A 5 -2.43 8.61 -20.57
N GLN A 6 -3.65 9.06 -20.31
CA GLN A 6 -4.73 9.04 -21.30
C GLN A 6 -4.37 9.79 -22.59
N SER A 7 -3.79 10.99 -22.46
CA SER A 7 -3.33 11.77 -23.62
C SER A 7 -2.25 11.04 -24.43
N ARG A 8 -1.31 10.35 -23.76
CA ARG A 8 -0.29 9.54 -24.44
C ARG A 8 -0.87 8.29 -25.08
N MET A 9 -1.86 7.67 -24.47
CA MET A 9 -2.56 6.52 -25.05
C MET A 9 -3.33 6.92 -26.31
N GLU A 10 -4.10 8.01 -26.27
CA GLU A 10 -4.82 8.55 -27.43
C GLU A 10 -3.89 8.93 -28.58
N SER A 11 -2.74 9.55 -28.28
CA SER A 11 -1.73 9.92 -29.27
C SER A 11 -0.81 8.77 -29.69
N LYS A 12 -0.96 7.59 -29.10
CA LYS A 12 -0.09 6.40 -29.33
C LYS A 12 1.39 6.67 -29.06
N THR A 13 1.67 7.43 -28.01
CA THR A 13 3.02 7.84 -27.59
C THR A 13 3.36 7.39 -26.18
N LEU A 14 2.94 6.19 -25.81
CA LEU A 14 3.17 5.62 -24.46
C LEU A 14 4.64 5.35 -24.17
N GLY A 15 5.46 5.15 -25.20
CA GLY A 15 6.88 4.80 -25.08
C GLY A 15 7.13 3.32 -25.34
N ASP A 16 8.39 2.90 -25.19
CA ASP A 16 8.82 1.52 -25.51
C ASP A 16 8.54 0.56 -24.33
N ILE A 17 8.58 1.06 -23.11
CA ILE A 17 8.30 0.29 -21.88
C ILE A 17 7.32 1.09 -21.03
N ILE A 18 6.26 0.42 -20.57
CA ILE A 18 5.23 1.01 -19.76
C ILE A 18 5.17 0.25 -18.42
N ILE A 19 5.19 0.97 -17.32
CA ILE A 19 5.00 0.41 -15.98
C ILE A 19 3.68 0.92 -15.44
N TRP A 20 2.73 0.02 -15.18
CA TRP A 20 1.47 0.32 -14.51
C TRP A 20 1.55 -0.04 -13.04
N GLY A 21 0.79 0.68 -12.21
CA GLY A 21 0.60 0.34 -10.81
C GLY A 21 -0.29 -0.89 -10.59
N SER A 22 -1.09 -1.25 -11.58
CA SER A 22 -1.98 -2.41 -11.56
C SER A 22 -2.25 -2.95 -12.96
N ASN A 23 -2.89 -4.10 -13.04
CA ASN A 23 -3.40 -4.70 -14.29
C ASN A 23 -4.88 -4.32 -14.54
N GLY A 24 -5.32 -3.17 -14.03
CA GLY A 24 -6.70 -2.69 -14.10
C GLY A 24 -7.10 -2.12 -15.46
N GLU A 25 -8.04 -1.15 -15.43
CA GLU A 25 -8.68 -0.59 -16.61
C GLU A 25 -7.72 0.02 -17.62
N GLU A 26 -6.67 0.70 -17.17
CA GLU A 26 -5.69 1.34 -18.06
C GLU A 26 -4.89 0.32 -18.86
N TYR A 27 -4.44 -0.77 -18.21
CA TYR A 27 -3.77 -1.88 -18.87
C TYR A 27 -4.70 -2.57 -19.88
N ALA A 28 -5.92 -2.91 -19.46
CA ALA A 28 -6.91 -3.54 -20.31
C ALA A 28 -7.27 -2.67 -21.52
N ALA A 29 -7.38 -1.36 -21.35
CA ALA A 29 -7.61 -0.42 -22.45
C ALA A 29 -6.44 -0.39 -23.44
N ALA A 30 -5.19 -0.44 -22.97
CA ALA A 30 -4.02 -0.49 -23.84
C ALA A 30 -3.95 -1.80 -24.66
N VAL A 31 -4.26 -2.94 -24.04
CA VAL A 31 -4.40 -4.23 -24.74
C VAL A 31 -5.49 -4.17 -25.81
N ASN A 32 -6.68 -3.72 -25.45
CA ASN A 32 -7.83 -3.65 -26.35
C ASN A 32 -7.61 -2.70 -27.55
N GLN A 33 -6.80 -1.66 -27.38
CA GLN A 33 -6.44 -0.73 -28.45
C GLN A 33 -5.25 -1.19 -29.30
N GLY A 34 -4.67 -2.35 -29.00
CA GLY A 34 -3.52 -2.88 -29.73
C GLY A 34 -2.26 -2.02 -29.58
N LEU A 35 -2.07 -1.41 -28.40
CA LEU A 35 -0.90 -0.56 -28.10
C LEU A 35 0.28 -1.32 -27.51
N LEU A 36 0.07 -2.61 -27.18
CA LEU A 36 1.08 -3.48 -26.58
C LEU A 36 1.45 -4.59 -27.55
N PHE A 37 2.70 -4.99 -27.55
CA PHE A 37 3.16 -6.15 -28.29
C PHE A 37 2.67 -7.44 -27.64
N ASP A 38 2.18 -8.38 -28.45
CA ASP A 38 2.01 -9.76 -28.03
C ASP A 38 3.38 -10.44 -27.95
N TRP A 39 3.76 -10.87 -26.76
CA TRP A 39 5.07 -11.47 -26.51
C TRP A 39 5.21 -12.90 -27.05
N ASP A 40 4.09 -13.55 -27.36
CA ASP A 40 4.08 -14.86 -28.04
C ASP A 40 4.23 -14.69 -29.58
N GLU A 41 4.03 -13.48 -30.13
CA GLU A 41 4.13 -13.23 -31.55
C GLU A 41 5.61 -13.27 -31.99
N GLU A 42 5.86 -13.87 -33.15
CA GLU A 42 7.21 -14.00 -33.76
C GLU A 42 8.26 -14.60 -32.79
N ASP A 43 7.84 -15.46 -31.86
CA ASP A 43 8.74 -16.11 -30.90
C ASP A 43 9.55 -15.11 -30.02
N LEU A 44 9.00 -13.93 -29.72
CA LEU A 44 9.69 -12.90 -28.92
C LEU A 44 10.14 -13.43 -27.57
N LEU A 45 9.29 -14.18 -26.85
CA LEU A 45 9.63 -14.76 -25.55
C LEU A 45 10.76 -15.79 -25.63
N THR A 46 10.79 -16.60 -26.69
CA THR A 46 11.84 -17.64 -26.84
C THR A 46 13.12 -17.08 -27.42
N THR A 47 13.05 -16.01 -28.20
CA THR A 47 14.22 -15.42 -28.89
C THR A 47 14.92 -14.39 -28.00
N TYR A 48 14.16 -13.54 -27.31
CA TYR A 48 14.70 -12.41 -26.53
C TYR A 48 14.34 -12.48 -25.04
N GLY A 49 13.31 -13.25 -24.67
CA GLY A 49 12.80 -13.40 -23.32
C GLY A 49 13.13 -14.74 -22.67
N ASP A 50 14.21 -15.40 -23.04
CA ASP A 50 14.59 -16.74 -22.53
C ASP A 50 14.67 -16.79 -21.01
N TYR A 51 15.21 -15.76 -20.37
CA TYR A 51 15.26 -15.67 -18.92
C TYR A 51 13.83 -15.65 -18.31
N ILE A 52 12.92 -14.86 -18.87
CA ILE A 52 11.53 -14.73 -18.39
C ILE A 52 10.81 -16.05 -18.59
N SER A 53 10.89 -16.63 -19.78
CA SER A 53 10.20 -17.89 -20.10
C SER A 53 10.71 -19.07 -19.28
N SER A 54 11.99 -19.10 -18.95
CA SER A 54 12.62 -20.18 -18.19
C SER A 54 12.46 -20.03 -16.68
N ASN A 55 12.44 -18.80 -16.15
CA ASN A 55 12.47 -18.56 -14.70
C ASN A 55 11.13 -18.08 -14.14
N LEU A 56 10.25 -17.53 -14.95
CA LEU A 56 8.98 -16.92 -14.51
C LEU A 56 7.76 -17.47 -15.29
N PRO A 57 7.65 -18.80 -15.51
CA PRO A 57 6.55 -19.38 -16.27
C PRO A 57 5.17 -19.09 -15.65
N ASP A 58 5.10 -19.03 -14.32
CA ASP A 58 3.85 -18.71 -13.61
C ASP A 58 3.41 -17.27 -13.84
N GLY A 59 4.36 -16.34 -13.97
CA GLY A 59 4.09 -14.95 -14.32
C GLY A 59 3.51 -14.81 -15.73
N ILE A 60 4.03 -15.57 -16.69
CA ILE A 60 3.50 -15.64 -18.04
C ILE A 60 2.09 -16.21 -18.00
N ALA A 61 1.87 -17.32 -17.30
CA ALA A 61 0.56 -17.96 -17.16
C ALA A 61 -0.47 -17.01 -16.50
N ALA A 62 -0.07 -16.28 -15.47
CA ALA A 62 -0.90 -15.29 -14.80
C ALA A 62 -1.30 -14.15 -15.77
N ASN A 63 -0.36 -13.62 -16.56
CA ASN A 63 -0.69 -12.59 -17.52
C ASN A 63 -1.62 -13.10 -18.64
N LYS A 64 -1.42 -14.33 -19.14
CA LYS A 64 -2.35 -14.97 -20.06
C LYS A 64 -3.77 -15.09 -19.51
N ALA A 65 -3.88 -15.39 -18.23
CA ALA A 65 -5.18 -15.62 -17.59
C ALA A 65 -6.03 -14.35 -17.44
N ILE A 66 -5.40 -13.17 -17.34
CA ILE A 66 -6.12 -11.90 -17.22
C ILE A 66 -6.52 -11.29 -18.57
N ASN A 67 -5.92 -11.74 -19.67
CA ASN A 67 -6.23 -11.23 -21.00
C ASN A 67 -7.32 -12.08 -21.66
N ALA A 68 -8.34 -11.43 -22.21
CA ALA A 68 -9.50 -12.11 -22.82
C ALA A 68 -9.14 -13.01 -24.01
N ASP A 69 -8.05 -12.72 -24.70
CA ASP A 69 -7.53 -13.49 -25.84
C ASP A 69 -6.49 -14.54 -25.43
N GLY A 70 -6.13 -14.60 -24.14
CA GLY A 70 -5.15 -15.55 -23.61
C GLY A 70 -3.71 -15.32 -24.05
N LYS A 71 -3.39 -14.12 -24.53
CA LYS A 71 -2.05 -13.74 -24.98
C LYS A 71 -1.25 -13.03 -23.87
N VAL A 72 0.07 -12.87 -24.09
CA VAL A 72 0.97 -12.21 -23.15
C VAL A 72 1.32 -10.81 -23.65
N TYR A 73 1.00 -9.81 -22.87
CA TYR A 73 1.31 -8.40 -23.16
C TYR A 73 2.20 -7.76 -22.10
N GLY A 74 2.54 -8.48 -21.04
CA GLY A 74 3.36 -7.98 -19.95
C GLY A 74 3.64 -9.05 -18.91
N ILE A 75 4.27 -8.64 -17.83
CA ILE A 75 4.55 -9.50 -16.67
C ILE A 75 4.40 -8.66 -15.40
N GLY A 76 3.90 -9.26 -14.35
CA GLY A 76 3.80 -8.59 -13.04
C GLY A 76 5.19 -8.25 -12.49
N ASN A 77 5.31 -7.11 -11.84
CA ASN A 77 6.56 -6.66 -11.22
C ASN A 77 6.81 -7.28 -9.84
N GLY A 78 5.78 -7.83 -9.18
CA GLY A 78 5.86 -8.55 -7.90
C GLY A 78 5.99 -10.06 -8.04
N ILE A 79 6.53 -10.56 -9.15
CA ILE A 79 6.67 -12.01 -9.39
C ILE A 79 8.03 -12.50 -8.90
N THR A 80 8.01 -13.64 -8.20
CA THR A 80 9.21 -14.37 -7.77
C THR A 80 9.18 -15.81 -8.27
N ASN A 81 10.35 -16.41 -8.45
CA ASN A 81 10.53 -17.82 -8.72
C ASN A 81 10.77 -18.65 -7.44
N GLN A 82 10.69 -18.03 -6.27
CA GLN A 82 10.92 -18.67 -4.98
C GLN A 82 9.60 -18.84 -4.21
N LYS A 83 9.27 -20.08 -3.89
CA LYS A 83 8.07 -20.37 -3.12
C LYS A 83 8.11 -19.69 -1.75
N GLY A 84 7.02 -19.02 -1.39
CA GLY A 84 6.85 -18.33 -0.11
C GLY A 84 7.51 -16.94 -0.04
N GLN A 85 8.14 -16.49 -1.10
CA GLN A 85 8.57 -15.11 -1.23
C GLN A 85 7.40 -14.27 -1.71
N HIS A 86 7.08 -13.20 -0.99
CA HIS A 86 6.10 -12.22 -1.39
C HIS A 86 6.64 -10.82 -1.15
N ASP A 87 6.08 -9.88 -1.87
CA ASP A 87 6.38 -8.48 -1.72
C ASP A 87 5.68 -7.95 -0.46
N THR A 88 6.45 -7.49 0.52
CA THR A 88 5.94 -6.88 1.75
C THR A 88 5.92 -5.36 1.68
N PHE A 89 6.22 -4.82 0.52
CA PHE A 89 6.48 -3.42 0.30
C PHE A 89 5.32 -2.48 0.65
N ILE A 90 4.07 -2.90 0.46
CA ILE A 90 2.93 -1.98 0.44
C ILE A 90 2.27 -1.83 1.82
N TYR A 91 2.20 -2.89 2.59
CA TYR A 91 1.40 -2.95 3.81
C TYR A 91 2.28 -3.18 5.04
N ASP A 92 3.12 -2.22 5.30
CA ASP A 92 3.90 -2.19 6.54
C ASP A 92 3.52 -0.96 7.36
N TRP A 93 3.55 -1.10 8.67
CA TRP A 93 3.13 -0.04 9.58
C TRP A 93 4.29 0.89 9.91
N GLY A 94 4.09 2.18 9.66
CA GLY A 94 4.98 3.22 10.12
C GLY A 94 4.40 3.97 11.32
N ILE A 95 5.17 4.13 12.38
CA ILE A 95 4.80 4.91 13.56
C ILE A 95 5.84 5.99 13.85
N ARG A 96 5.41 7.12 14.40
CA ARG A 96 6.29 8.17 14.93
C ARG A 96 7.10 7.61 16.09
N TRP A 97 8.27 7.09 15.76
CA TRP A 97 9.13 6.38 16.69
C TRP A 97 9.64 7.27 17.83
N ASP A 98 9.94 8.53 17.53
CA ASP A 98 10.33 9.54 18.50
C ASP A 98 9.30 9.73 19.63
N LEU A 99 8.02 9.68 19.30
CA LEU A 99 6.95 9.77 20.31
C LEU A 99 6.73 8.44 21.03
N TYR A 100 6.87 7.33 20.32
CA TYR A 100 6.79 6.00 20.91
C TYR A 100 7.90 5.76 21.95
N GLU A 101 9.13 6.24 21.67
CA GLU A 101 10.24 6.24 22.63
C GLU A 101 9.94 7.11 23.87
N GLN A 102 9.36 8.29 23.68
CA GLN A 102 8.98 9.16 24.79
C GLN A 102 7.94 8.53 25.72
N LEU A 103 7.09 7.65 25.19
CA LEU A 103 6.14 6.86 25.98
C LEU A 103 6.79 5.66 26.72
N GLY A 104 8.09 5.41 26.50
CA GLY A 104 8.81 4.31 27.13
C GLY A 104 8.61 2.95 26.45
N HIS A 105 8.30 2.93 25.16
CA HIS A 105 8.06 1.73 24.36
C HIS A 105 6.94 0.85 24.93
N PRO A 106 5.71 1.36 25.06
CA PRO A 106 4.60 0.58 25.59
C PRO A 106 4.39 -0.67 24.74
N GLU A 107 4.12 -1.80 25.40
CA GLU A 107 3.86 -3.05 24.71
C GLU A 107 2.55 -2.95 23.89
N VAL A 108 2.60 -3.33 22.62
CA VAL A 108 1.44 -3.39 21.72
C VAL A 108 1.22 -4.84 21.33
N LYS A 109 0.19 -5.49 21.89
CA LYS A 109 -0.16 -6.89 21.64
C LYS A 109 -1.30 -7.06 20.63
N ASN A 110 -2.08 -6.02 20.46
CA ASN A 110 -3.28 -6.05 19.65
C ASN A 110 -3.66 -4.64 19.17
N LEU A 111 -4.68 -4.55 18.32
CA LEU A 111 -5.16 -3.28 17.77
C LEU A 111 -5.74 -2.34 18.83
N ASP A 112 -6.23 -2.86 19.96
CA ASP A 112 -6.74 -2.03 21.04
C ASP A 112 -5.60 -1.32 21.77
N ASP A 113 -4.52 -2.03 22.07
CA ASP A 113 -3.31 -1.45 22.64
C ASP A 113 -2.71 -0.38 21.71
N LEU A 114 -2.69 -0.66 20.40
CA LEU A 114 -2.24 0.31 19.41
C LEU A 114 -3.09 1.58 19.42
N ALA A 115 -4.42 1.46 19.48
CA ALA A 115 -5.31 2.62 19.57
C ALA A 115 -5.04 3.47 20.82
N ASP A 116 -4.70 2.83 21.94
CA ASP A 116 -4.37 3.52 23.19
C ASP A 116 -3.03 4.25 23.09
N VAL A 117 -2.02 3.61 22.53
CA VAL A 117 -0.71 4.23 22.27
C VAL A 117 -0.84 5.43 21.34
N LEU A 118 -1.58 5.30 20.24
CA LEU A 118 -1.81 6.40 19.30
C LEU A 118 -2.55 7.59 19.96
N GLY A 119 -3.47 7.30 20.87
CA GLY A 119 -4.11 8.33 21.69
C GLY A 119 -3.11 9.09 22.57
N GLN A 120 -2.26 8.37 23.28
CA GLN A 120 -1.20 8.96 24.11
C GLN A 120 -0.17 9.76 23.26
N MET A 121 0.20 9.27 22.11
CA MET A 121 1.08 10.01 21.19
C MET A 121 0.45 11.33 20.73
N LYS A 122 -0.85 11.37 20.46
CA LYS A 122 -1.57 12.61 20.14
C LYS A 122 -1.56 13.60 21.31
N GLU A 123 -1.64 13.13 22.55
CA GLU A 123 -1.53 13.97 23.73
C GLU A 123 -0.13 14.57 23.89
N LEU A 124 0.92 13.80 23.57
CA LEU A 124 2.31 14.29 23.58
C LEU A 124 2.58 15.29 22.44
N CYS A 125 2.02 15.05 21.27
CA CYS A 125 2.23 15.86 20.09
C CYS A 125 0.86 16.27 19.50
N PRO A 126 0.16 17.25 20.10
CA PRO A 126 -1.17 17.63 19.69
C PRO A 126 -1.23 18.38 18.35
N THR A 127 -0.09 18.93 17.91
CA THR A 127 0.04 19.67 16.64
C THR A 127 1.30 19.26 15.90
N GLY A 128 1.23 19.29 14.57
CA GLY A 128 2.40 19.17 13.72
C GLY A 128 3.22 20.47 13.63
N ASP A 129 4.26 20.49 12.79
CA ASP A 129 5.19 21.63 12.61
C ASP A 129 4.51 22.89 12.09
N ASP A 130 3.37 22.73 11.42
CA ASP A 130 2.56 23.85 10.90
C ASP A 130 1.52 24.35 11.91
N GLY A 131 1.51 23.85 13.14
CA GLY A 131 0.57 24.18 14.19
C GLY A 131 -0.84 23.61 14.01
N ARG A 132 -1.08 22.80 12.99
CA ARG A 132 -2.36 22.10 12.79
C ARG A 132 -2.46 20.86 13.66
N PRO A 133 -3.68 20.41 14.01
CA PRO A 133 -3.87 19.22 14.83
C PRO A 133 -3.22 17.98 14.23
N THR A 134 -2.70 17.11 15.11
CA THR A 134 -2.27 15.76 14.73
C THR A 134 -3.41 14.77 14.82
N TYR A 135 -3.31 13.74 13.99
CA TYR A 135 -4.22 12.59 13.99
C TYR A 135 -3.41 11.30 13.95
N ALA A 136 -3.97 10.22 14.44
CA ALA A 136 -3.31 8.92 14.32
C ALA A 136 -3.15 8.56 12.84
N VAL A 137 -4.22 8.66 12.06
CA VAL A 137 -4.23 8.35 10.63
C VAL A 137 -4.84 9.49 9.82
N SER A 138 -4.29 9.69 8.62
CA SER A 138 -4.84 10.50 7.55
C SER A 138 -4.79 9.67 6.28
N ILE A 139 -5.94 9.29 5.75
CA ILE A 139 -6.10 8.38 4.61
C ILE A 139 -6.76 9.12 3.44
N TRP A 140 -6.73 8.52 2.24
CA TRP A 140 -7.19 9.17 1.01
C TRP A 140 -7.87 8.16 0.08
N PRO A 141 -9.03 8.46 -0.50
CA PRO A 141 -9.80 7.50 -1.31
C PRO A 141 -9.46 7.50 -2.81
N ASP A 142 -8.50 8.31 -3.29
CA ASP A 142 -8.26 8.51 -4.72
C ASP A 142 -7.26 7.52 -5.35
N TRP A 143 -6.85 6.48 -4.61
CA TRP A 143 -6.08 5.37 -5.17
C TRP A 143 -6.96 4.17 -5.49
N ASP A 144 -6.46 3.27 -6.32
CA ASP A 144 -7.11 2.00 -6.66
C ASP A 144 -7.50 1.23 -5.39
N GLY A 145 -8.75 0.73 -5.36
CA GLY A 145 -9.30 0.06 -4.19
C GLY A 145 -9.90 1.00 -3.15
N GLU A 146 -9.76 2.30 -3.31
CA GLU A 146 -10.39 3.32 -2.47
C GLU A 146 -10.20 3.04 -0.97
N MET A 147 -11.24 3.25 -0.15
CA MET A 147 -11.18 3.02 1.30
C MET A 147 -11.03 1.55 1.68
N VAL A 148 -11.41 0.62 0.81
CA VAL A 148 -11.26 -0.83 1.04
C VAL A 148 -9.79 -1.22 1.15
N MET A 149 -8.92 -0.58 0.37
CA MET A 149 -7.48 -0.79 0.39
C MET A 149 -6.88 -0.57 1.79
N TYR A 150 -7.31 0.46 2.52
CA TYR A 150 -6.78 0.74 3.88
C TYR A 150 -7.15 -0.34 4.87
N VAL A 151 -8.40 -0.81 4.83
CA VAL A 151 -8.86 -1.86 5.72
C VAL A 151 -8.13 -3.17 5.41
N LYS A 152 -8.00 -3.50 4.12
CA LYS A 152 -7.25 -4.69 3.68
C LYS A 152 -5.78 -4.60 4.06
N GLY A 153 -5.13 -3.47 3.76
CA GLY A 153 -3.73 -3.24 4.07
C GLY A 153 -3.44 -3.32 5.58
N LEU A 154 -4.29 -2.73 6.40
CA LEU A 154 -4.18 -2.84 7.86
C LEU A 154 -4.32 -4.29 8.32
N ALA A 155 -5.32 -5.02 7.82
CA ALA A 155 -5.53 -6.42 8.17
C ALA A 155 -4.40 -7.32 7.66
N SER A 156 -3.92 -7.09 6.44
CA SER A 156 -2.81 -7.80 5.84
C SER A 156 -1.54 -7.69 6.68
N ALA A 157 -1.16 -6.46 7.06
CA ALA A 157 0.00 -6.23 7.92
C ALA A 157 -0.16 -6.85 9.33
N TYR A 158 -1.36 -6.76 9.92
CA TYR A 158 -1.60 -7.28 11.28
C TYR A 158 -1.62 -8.80 11.35
N TYR A 159 -2.25 -9.46 10.38
CA TYR A 159 -2.41 -10.92 10.39
C TYR A 159 -1.33 -11.65 9.59
N GLY A 160 -0.53 -10.96 8.78
CA GLY A 160 0.39 -11.58 7.83
C GLY A 160 -0.33 -12.26 6.66
N TYR A 161 -1.54 -11.83 6.31
CA TYR A 161 -2.35 -12.41 5.25
C TYR A 161 -2.26 -11.59 3.97
N ASP A 162 -2.32 -12.27 2.83
CA ASP A 162 -2.36 -11.61 1.53
C ASP A 162 -3.74 -10.99 1.27
N GLY A 163 -3.76 -9.67 1.07
CA GLY A 163 -4.96 -8.90 0.79
C GLY A 163 -5.16 -8.52 -0.67
N ASP A 164 -4.16 -8.73 -1.52
CA ASP A 164 -4.19 -8.24 -2.91
C ASP A 164 -4.77 -9.24 -3.91
N CYS A 165 -4.62 -10.52 -3.63
CA CYS A 165 -4.79 -11.54 -4.65
C CYS A 165 -6.25 -11.87 -4.99
N ILE A 166 -7.23 -11.64 -4.12
CA ILE A 166 -8.58 -12.18 -4.34
C ILE A 166 -9.67 -11.20 -3.88
N GLY A 167 -10.00 -10.24 -4.71
CA GLY A 167 -11.21 -9.45 -4.55
C GLY A 167 -11.53 -9.00 -3.13
N MET A 168 -12.68 -9.41 -2.60
CA MET A 168 -13.18 -8.98 -1.29
C MET A 168 -12.82 -9.94 -0.16
N GLY A 169 -11.52 -10.10 0.14
CA GLY A 169 -11.09 -10.95 1.26
C GLY A 169 -9.59 -10.93 1.51
N LEU A 170 -9.16 -11.74 2.47
CA LEU A 170 -7.76 -11.98 2.80
C LEU A 170 -7.46 -13.47 2.73
N TYR A 171 -6.24 -13.80 2.33
CA TYR A 171 -5.77 -15.17 2.19
C TYR A 171 -4.61 -15.46 3.13
N ASP A 172 -4.76 -16.49 3.94
CA ASP A 172 -3.70 -17.02 4.79
C ASP A 172 -2.87 -18.03 3.96
N GLY A 173 -1.68 -17.62 3.56
CA GLY A 173 -0.79 -18.44 2.75
C GLY A 173 -0.21 -19.64 3.48
N GLU A 174 -0.22 -19.66 4.82
CA GLU A 174 0.26 -20.80 5.61
C GLU A 174 -0.78 -21.92 5.67
N THR A 175 -2.02 -21.58 5.95
CA THR A 175 -3.12 -22.55 6.11
C THR A 175 -3.90 -22.80 4.85
N GLY A 176 -3.78 -21.94 3.84
CA GLY A 176 -4.58 -21.96 2.63
C GLY A 176 -6.03 -21.48 2.83
N LYS A 177 -6.32 -20.84 3.97
CA LYS A 177 -7.67 -20.38 4.27
C LYS A 177 -7.93 -19.00 3.66
N PHE A 178 -9.07 -18.86 3.00
CA PHE A 178 -9.61 -17.59 2.55
C PHE A 178 -10.62 -17.06 3.56
N TYR A 179 -10.48 -15.78 3.91
CA TYR A 179 -11.37 -15.06 4.81
C TYR A 179 -12.14 -14.00 4.02
N PRO A 180 -13.43 -14.21 3.73
CA PRO A 180 -14.26 -13.18 3.11
C PRO A 180 -14.30 -11.91 3.96
N SER A 181 -14.34 -10.73 3.32
CA SER A 181 -14.32 -9.44 4.04
C SER A 181 -15.46 -9.27 5.04
N LEU A 182 -16.62 -9.86 4.79
CA LEU A 182 -17.78 -9.78 5.68
C LEU A 182 -17.91 -10.96 6.66
N GLU A 183 -16.86 -11.79 6.78
CA GLU A 183 -16.85 -12.86 7.78
C GLU A 183 -16.93 -12.27 9.20
N GLU A 184 -17.90 -12.73 9.99
CA GLU A 184 -18.04 -12.28 11.36
C GLU A 184 -16.78 -12.59 12.18
N ASN A 185 -16.24 -11.57 12.86
CA ASN A 185 -14.94 -11.64 13.56
C ASN A 185 -13.73 -12.00 12.68
N GLY A 186 -13.89 -11.90 11.37
CA GLY A 186 -12.81 -12.08 10.40
C GLY A 186 -11.81 -10.90 10.41
N PRO A 187 -10.64 -11.10 9.78
CA PRO A 187 -9.54 -10.12 9.80
C PRO A 187 -9.96 -8.74 9.26
N TYR A 188 -10.70 -8.68 8.17
CA TYR A 188 -11.16 -7.43 7.58
C TYR A 188 -12.08 -6.64 8.53
N LEU A 189 -13.10 -7.29 9.11
CA LEU A 189 -14.02 -6.61 10.03
C LEU A 189 -13.32 -6.18 11.32
N ASN A 190 -12.30 -6.89 11.78
CA ASN A 190 -11.52 -6.49 12.96
C ASN A 190 -10.68 -5.24 12.64
N ALA A 191 -10.07 -5.16 11.46
CA ALA A 191 -9.36 -3.96 11.02
C ALA A 191 -10.31 -2.77 10.84
N LEU A 192 -11.50 -2.99 10.28
CA LEU A 192 -12.53 -1.96 10.16
C LEU A 192 -13.02 -1.45 11.53
N LYS A 193 -13.21 -2.35 12.50
CA LYS A 193 -13.55 -1.98 13.87
C LYS A 193 -12.47 -1.12 14.52
N PHE A 194 -11.20 -1.44 14.28
CA PHE A 194 -10.09 -0.61 14.76
C PHE A 194 -10.13 0.80 14.17
N LEU A 195 -10.27 0.96 12.85
CA LEU A 195 -10.39 2.28 12.22
C LEU A 195 -11.61 3.06 12.74
N ASN A 196 -12.74 2.38 12.96
CA ASN A 196 -13.92 2.98 13.56
C ASN A 196 -13.65 3.43 15.02
N LYS A 197 -12.92 2.64 15.81
CA LYS A 197 -12.50 3.02 17.16
C LYS A 197 -11.63 4.28 17.14
N LEU A 198 -10.67 4.37 16.22
CA LEU A 198 -9.87 5.58 16.04
C LEU A 198 -10.75 6.78 15.68
N TYR A 199 -11.69 6.61 14.76
CA TYR A 199 -12.62 7.67 14.36
C TYR A 199 -13.45 8.19 15.55
N GLN A 200 -14.06 7.30 16.34
CA GLN A 200 -14.86 7.68 17.51
C GLN A 200 -14.03 8.41 18.58
N ARG A 201 -12.73 8.17 18.64
CA ARG A 201 -11.79 8.85 19.56
C ARG A 201 -11.23 10.17 18.98
N GLY A 202 -11.66 10.59 17.80
CA GLY A 202 -11.13 11.78 17.13
C GLY A 202 -9.66 11.63 16.69
N LEU A 203 -9.23 10.40 16.41
CA LEU A 203 -7.87 10.06 16.00
C LEU A 203 -7.73 9.90 14.48
N VAL A 204 -8.81 10.01 13.72
CA VAL A 204 -8.80 10.01 12.25
C VAL A 204 -8.91 11.46 11.76
N ASP A 205 -8.07 11.84 10.80
CA ASP A 205 -8.15 13.13 10.13
C ASP A 205 -9.55 13.29 9.50
N PRO A 206 -10.30 14.35 9.81
CA PRO A 206 -11.65 14.55 9.28
C PRO A 206 -11.73 14.65 7.76
N ASP A 207 -10.64 15.03 7.08
CA ASP A 207 -10.59 15.10 5.62
C ASP A 207 -10.39 13.73 4.95
N SER A 208 -10.13 12.68 5.71
CA SER A 208 -9.77 11.34 5.23
C SER A 208 -10.74 10.75 4.20
N MET A 209 -12.02 11.12 4.23
CA MET A 209 -13.02 10.59 3.30
C MET A 209 -13.13 11.36 1.97
N THR A 210 -12.46 12.51 1.85
CA THR A 210 -12.64 13.43 0.72
C THR A 210 -11.35 13.98 0.14
N GLN A 211 -10.23 13.86 0.86
CA GLN A 211 -8.94 14.37 0.40
C GLN A 211 -8.29 13.42 -0.61
N THR A 212 -7.46 13.99 -1.48
CA THR A 212 -6.58 13.23 -2.37
C THR A 212 -5.26 12.92 -1.68
N TYR A 213 -4.46 12.01 -2.27
CA TYR A 213 -3.08 11.76 -1.85
C TYR A 213 -2.24 13.04 -1.84
N ASP A 214 -2.36 13.87 -2.88
CA ASP A 214 -1.64 15.14 -2.98
C ASP A 214 -2.02 16.13 -1.87
N GLN A 215 -3.25 16.06 -1.36
CA GLN A 215 -3.71 16.87 -0.23
C GLN A 215 -3.25 16.30 1.13
N MET A 216 -3.08 14.99 1.22
CA MET A 216 -2.58 14.30 2.41
C MET A 216 -1.06 14.49 2.59
N MET A 217 -0.29 14.43 1.51
CA MET A 217 1.18 14.50 1.56
C MET A 217 1.73 15.64 2.44
N PRO A 218 1.28 16.91 2.29
CA PRO A 218 1.77 17.99 3.14
C PRO A 218 1.46 17.79 4.62
N LYS A 219 0.36 17.13 4.97
CA LYS A 219 0.03 16.82 6.36
C LYS A 219 1.03 15.81 6.93
N MET A 220 1.37 14.78 6.19
CA MET A 220 2.39 13.81 6.58
C MET A 220 3.76 14.49 6.74
N GLN A 221 4.16 15.31 5.76
CA GLN A 221 5.42 16.05 5.79
C GLN A 221 5.55 17.01 6.99
N LYS A 222 4.44 17.52 7.50
CA LYS A 222 4.39 18.43 8.66
C LYS A 222 4.13 17.71 9.99
N GLY A 223 4.18 16.38 10.00
CA GLY A 223 4.01 15.59 11.20
C GLY A 223 2.59 15.58 11.77
N ASN A 224 1.58 15.91 10.94
CA ASN A 224 0.19 15.86 11.38
C ASN A 224 -0.37 14.43 11.44
N CYS A 225 0.40 13.41 11.01
CA CYS A 225 0.03 12.00 11.07
C CYS A 225 1.04 11.23 11.95
N LEU A 226 0.53 10.43 12.86
CA LEU A 226 1.34 9.70 13.85
C LEU A 226 1.59 8.25 13.45
N PHE A 227 0.75 7.69 12.59
CA PHE A 227 0.77 6.31 12.15
C PHE A 227 0.35 6.20 10.69
N SER A 228 1.05 5.40 9.93
CA SER A 228 0.73 5.08 8.54
C SER A 228 0.64 3.57 8.36
N ILE A 229 -0.36 3.11 7.63
CA ILE A 229 -0.48 1.72 7.19
C ILE A 229 0.31 1.45 5.90
N PHE A 230 0.87 2.50 5.31
CA PHE A 230 1.80 2.44 4.20
C PHE A 230 3.11 3.09 4.64
N ASP A 231 4.06 2.30 5.12
CA ASP A 231 5.33 2.82 5.66
C ASP A 231 6.05 3.70 4.64
N TYR A 232 6.10 3.29 3.38
CA TYR A 232 6.75 4.08 2.34
C TYR A 232 6.15 5.48 2.17
N ALA A 233 4.85 5.65 2.34
CA ALA A 233 4.22 6.98 2.30
C ALA A 233 4.49 7.75 3.59
N GLY A 234 4.49 7.07 4.75
CA GLY A 234 4.79 7.67 6.03
C GLY A 234 6.26 8.06 6.17
N SER A 235 7.15 7.09 6.10
CA SER A 235 8.58 7.29 6.31
C SER A 235 9.23 8.18 5.24
N ASN A 236 8.93 7.96 3.97
CA ASN A 236 9.51 8.77 2.89
C ASN A 236 9.06 10.23 2.90
N LEU A 237 7.84 10.51 3.35
CA LEU A 237 7.33 11.87 3.41
C LEU A 237 7.78 12.60 4.67
N TYR A 238 7.84 11.90 5.81
CA TYR A 238 8.15 12.53 7.10
C TYR A 238 9.65 12.52 7.43
N ASN A 239 10.39 11.46 7.13
CA ASN A 239 11.81 11.31 7.45
C ASN A 239 12.71 12.17 6.54
N THR A 240 12.51 13.48 6.57
CA THR A 240 13.35 14.44 5.87
C THR A 240 14.64 14.69 6.64
N PRO A 241 15.72 15.20 6.01
CA PRO A 241 16.94 15.59 6.72
C PRO A 241 16.70 16.56 7.89
N GLU A 242 15.70 17.43 7.77
CA GLU A 242 15.29 18.38 8.80
C GLU A 242 14.78 17.65 10.06
N HIS A 243 13.79 16.78 9.91
CA HIS A 243 13.25 16.00 11.02
C HIS A 243 14.28 15.06 11.65
N MET A 244 15.10 14.43 10.83
CA MET A 244 16.16 13.53 11.31
C MET A 244 17.25 14.26 12.10
N THR A 245 17.50 15.52 11.78
CA THR A 245 18.45 16.36 12.51
C THR A 245 17.88 16.80 13.85
N ASP A 246 16.63 17.21 13.88
CA ASP A 246 15.96 17.73 15.08
C ASP A 246 15.76 16.67 16.17
N THR A 247 15.56 15.42 15.79
CA THR A 247 15.43 14.32 16.77
C THR A 247 16.75 13.78 17.30
N GLY A 248 17.88 14.20 16.72
CA GLY A 248 19.19 13.65 17.05
C GLY A 248 19.33 12.16 16.76
N ASP A 249 18.41 11.56 16.05
CA ASP A 249 18.45 10.15 15.66
C ASP A 249 19.50 9.94 14.56
N LYS A 250 20.64 9.43 14.97
CA LYS A 250 21.76 9.12 14.09
C LYS A 250 21.44 8.00 13.07
N VAL A 251 20.40 7.24 13.31
CA VAL A 251 19.91 6.19 12.42
C VAL A 251 18.93 6.74 11.38
N GLY A 252 18.44 7.96 11.61
CA GLY A 252 17.73 8.72 10.60
C GLY A 252 16.32 8.27 10.28
N SER A 253 15.60 7.67 11.22
CA SER A 253 14.21 7.27 10.98
C SER A 253 13.33 7.66 12.16
N ILE A 254 12.46 8.63 11.93
CA ILE A 254 11.49 9.09 12.92
C ILE A 254 10.19 8.30 12.79
N MET A 255 9.81 7.94 11.57
CA MET A 255 8.82 6.90 11.33
C MET A 255 9.54 5.58 11.06
N ARG A 256 9.23 4.58 11.84
CA ARG A 256 9.81 3.23 11.75
C ARG A 256 8.70 2.19 11.67
N PRO A 257 8.97 1.05 11.02
CA PRO A 257 8.06 -0.07 11.06
C PRO A 257 7.76 -0.49 12.50
N LEU A 258 6.49 -0.69 12.79
CA LEU A 258 6.01 -1.35 14.00
C LEU A 258 5.59 -2.76 13.61
N VAL A 259 6.42 -3.73 13.94
CA VAL A 259 6.10 -5.14 13.70
C VAL A 259 5.18 -5.60 14.83
N PRO A 260 3.97 -6.10 14.54
CA PRO A 260 3.04 -6.60 15.53
C PRO A 260 3.50 -7.90 16.20
#